data_359be6f611549fb5d1f6c80add0e3c91
#
_entry.id   359be6f611549fb5d1f6c80add0e3c91
#
_cell.length_a   1.000
_cell.length_b   1.000
_cell.length_c   1.000
_cell.angle_alpha   90.00
_cell.angle_beta   90.00
_cell.angle_gamma   90.00
#
_symmetry.space_group_name_H-M   'P 1'
#
loop_
_entity.id
_entity.type
_entity.pdbx_description
1 polymer ?
#
loop_
_entity_poly.entity_id
_entity_poly.type
_entity_poly.pdbx_seq_one_letter_code
_entity_poly.pdbx_strand_id
1 'polypeptide(L)'
;MKKIDPRGPRFGAAITSIIALTSFALGYSGERQLTALLSALLAMLFAWNVLSPETHPYALLFKAVIRPRLGAPKELEDPRPPRFAQQVGLGFALLGLAGFALDSQLVQVVAAAFIFLAAWLNSVFDYCLGCQVYLLLKRAGLFGKGDRPASA
;
A
#
# COMPACT_ATOMS: atom_id res chain seq x y z
N MET A 1 20.04 -1.94 4.90
CA MET A 1 18.92 -0.98 4.84
C MET A 1 18.51 -0.57 6.24
N LYS A 2 18.13 0.69 6.39
CA LYS A 2 17.65 1.22 7.67
C LYS A 2 16.30 0.62 8.01
N LYS A 3 16.18 0.03 9.20
CA LYS A 3 14.90 -0.51 9.69
C LYS A 3 13.87 0.60 9.91
N ILE A 4 12.60 0.28 9.78
CA ILE A 4 11.49 1.22 9.87
C ILE A 4 10.56 0.90 11.04
N ASP A 5 9.84 1.93 11.52
CA ASP A 5 8.77 1.80 12.50
C ASP A 5 7.52 1.21 11.81
N PRO A 6 7.04 0.00 12.21
CA PRO A 6 5.90 -0.66 11.56
C PRO A 6 4.59 0.12 11.66
N ARG A 7 4.47 1.03 12.62
CA ARG A 7 3.28 1.87 12.82
C ARG A 7 3.09 2.89 11.70
N GLY A 8 4.19 3.33 11.05
CA GLY A 8 4.14 4.24 9.91
C GLY A 8 3.38 3.67 8.70
N PRO A 9 3.78 2.50 8.17
CA PRO A 9 3.04 1.83 7.11
C PRO A 9 1.57 1.54 7.44
N ARG A 10 1.26 1.17 8.68
CA ARG A 10 -0.13 0.95 9.14
C ARG A 10 -0.96 2.24 9.11
N PHE A 11 -0.38 3.35 9.56
CA PHE A 11 -1.02 4.66 9.47
C PHE A 11 -1.30 5.05 8.01
N GLY A 12 -0.33 4.87 7.12
CA GLY A 12 -0.50 5.08 5.68
C GLY A 12 -1.59 4.17 5.09
N ALA A 13 -1.63 2.90 5.51
CA ALA A 13 -2.65 1.95 5.08
C ALA A 13 -4.06 2.37 5.51
N ALA A 14 -4.23 2.96 6.70
CA ALA A 14 -5.51 3.49 7.15
C ALA A 14 -6.03 4.60 6.22
N ILE A 15 -5.18 5.56 5.85
CA ILE A 15 -5.54 6.62 4.91
C ILE A 15 -5.84 6.04 3.53
N THR A 16 -5.00 5.14 3.04
CA THR A 16 -5.19 4.46 1.74
C THR A 16 -6.51 3.69 1.70
N SER A 17 -6.89 3.02 2.80
CA SER A 17 -8.16 2.28 2.87
C SER A 17 -9.38 3.19 2.72
N ILE A 18 -9.35 4.40 3.29
CA ILE A 18 -10.42 5.39 3.13
C ILE A 18 -10.54 5.85 1.68
N ILE A 19 -9.42 6.19 1.05
CA ILE A 19 -9.38 6.62 -0.36
C ILE A 19 -9.87 5.48 -1.27
N ALA A 20 -9.41 4.26 -1.04
CA ALA A 20 -9.77 3.09 -1.84
C ALA A 20 -11.25 2.70 -1.65
N LEU A 21 -11.79 2.80 -0.43
CA LEU A 21 -13.20 2.57 -0.17
C LEU A 21 -14.08 3.60 -0.90
N THR A 22 -13.69 4.87 -0.87
CA THR A 22 -14.38 5.93 -1.62
C THR A 22 -14.32 5.65 -3.12
N SER A 23 -13.15 5.27 -3.63
CA SER A 23 -12.97 4.87 -5.04
C SER A 23 -13.87 3.68 -5.43
N PHE A 24 -13.92 2.68 -4.57
CA PHE A 24 -14.81 1.52 -4.75
C PHE A 24 -16.27 1.91 -4.82
N ALA A 25 -16.75 2.72 -3.85
CA ALA A 25 -18.13 3.16 -3.79
C ALA A 25 -18.55 3.99 -5.01
N LEU A 26 -17.70 4.93 -5.44
CA LEU A 26 -17.91 5.72 -6.64
C LEU A 26 -17.90 4.86 -7.91
N GLY A 27 -16.96 3.93 -8.02
CA GLY A 27 -16.92 3.00 -9.15
C GLY A 27 -18.16 2.11 -9.22
N TYR A 28 -18.63 1.63 -8.08
CA TYR A 28 -19.84 0.83 -7.99
C TYR A 28 -21.11 1.63 -8.39
N SER A 29 -21.18 2.91 -8.01
CA SER A 29 -22.30 3.80 -8.41
C SER A 29 -22.21 4.31 -9.84
N GLY A 30 -21.17 3.97 -10.59
CA GLY A 30 -21.00 4.35 -12.00
C GLY A 30 -20.25 5.66 -12.23
N GLU A 31 -19.72 6.30 -11.17
CA GLU A 31 -18.95 7.53 -11.24
C GLU A 31 -17.51 7.26 -11.71
N ARG A 32 -17.37 6.88 -12.98
CA ARG A 32 -16.13 6.37 -13.56
C ARG A 32 -14.98 7.39 -13.56
N GLN A 33 -15.28 8.66 -13.84
CA GLN A 33 -14.27 9.73 -13.88
C GLN A 33 -13.68 9.98 -12.48
N LEU A 34 -14.53 10.08 -11.45
CA LEU A 34 -14.09 10.26 -10.07
C LEU A 34 -13.29 9.05 -9.58
N THR A 35 -13.73 7.84 -9.94
CA THR A 35 -12.98 6.61 -9.65
C THR A 35 -11.60 6.62 -10.31
N ALA A 36 -11.49 7.06 -11.55
CA ALA A 36 -10.21 7.20 -12.24
C ALA A 36 -9.30 8.25 -11.59
N LEU A 37 -9.84 9.40 -11.17
CA LEU A 37 -9.09 10.42 -10.44
C LEU A 37 -8.54 9.90 -9.13
N LEU A 38 -9.34 9.14 -8.36
CA LEU A 38 -8.85 8.51 -7.12
C LEU A 38 -7.83 7.40 -7.39
N SER A 39 -8.00 6.64 -8.47
CA SER A 39 -6.98 5.66 -8.90
C SER A 39 -5.66 6.34 -9.28
N ALA A 40 -5.72 7.48 -9.96
CA ALA A 40 -4.55 8.29 -10.29
C ALA A 40 -3.87 8.84 -9.03
N LEU A 41 -4.65 9.34 -8.07
CA LEU A 41 -4.14 9.78 -6.77
C LEU A 41 -3.43 8.64 -6.04
N LEU A 42 -4.05 7.47 -5.96
CA LEU A 42 -3.44 6.28 -5.34
C LEU A 42 -2.17 5.85 -6.08
N ALA A 43 -2.16 5.83 -7.41
CA ALA A 43 -0.98 5.51 -8.21
C ALA A 43 0.17 6.49 -7.92
N MET A 44 -0.12 7.79 -7.84
CA MET A 44 0.86 8.80 -7.49
C MET A 44 1.42 8.60 -6.07
N LEU A 45 0.56 8.35 -5.10
CA LEU A 45 0.97 8.10 -3.71
C LEU A 45 1.81 6.83 -3.58
N PHE A 46 1.41 5.74 -4.21
CA PHE A 46 2.19 4.49 -4.20
C PHE A 46 3.55 4.66 -4.90
N ALA A 47 3.58 5.31 -6.07
CA ALA A 47 4.82 5.59 -6.79
C ALA A 47 5.76 6.46 -5.95
N TRP A 48 5.24 7.52 -5.32
CA TRP A 48 6.02 8.37 -4.43
C TRP A 48 6.63 7.57 -3.26
N ASN A 49 5.83 6.72 -2.62
CA ASN A 49 6.32 5.88 -1.52
C ASN A 49 7.43 4.91 -1.98
N VAL A 50 7.32 4.34 -3.17
CA VAL A 50 8.35 3.46 -3.74
C VAL A 50 9.63 4.22 -4.05
N LEU A 51 9.53 5.43 -4.62
CA LEU A 51 10.68 6.23 -5.05
C LEU A 51 11.36 6.96 -3.89
N SER A 52 10.57 7.57 -3.00
CA SER A 52 11.07 8.39 -1.91
C SER A 52 10.20 8.26 -0.66
N PRO A 53 10.29 7.15 0.08
CA PRO A 53 9.47 6.91 1.26
C PRO A 53 9.69 7.92 2.38
N GLU A 54 10.87 8.54 2.44
CA GLU A 54 11.22 9.51 3.50
C GLU A 54 10.49 10.85 3.34
N THR A 55 10.20 11.26 2.10
CA THR A 55 9.48 12.50 1.77
C THR A 55 7.99 12.31 1.55
N HIS A 56 7.51 11.06 1.65
CA HIS A 56 6.11 10.74 1.43
C HIS A 56 5.20 11.45 2.44
N PRO A 57 4.06 12.04 2.01
CA PRO A 57 3.17 12.80 2.89
C PRO A 57 2.74 12.03 4.14
N TYR A 58 2.44 10.74 4.01
CA TYR A 58 2.06 9.90 5.15
C TYR A 58 3.18 9.74 6.17
N ALA A 59 4.43 9.58 5.69
CA ALA A 59 5.59 9.46 6.56
C ALA A 59 5.85 10.76 7.32
N LEU A 60 5.73 11.90 6.65
CA LEU A 60 5.88 13.21 7.26
C LEU A 60 4.78 13.48 8.30
N LEU A 61 3.53 13.20 7.95
CA LEU A 61 2.39 13.36 8.85
C LEU A 61 2.50 12.44 10.07
N PHE A 62 2.88 11.18 9.86
CA PHE A 62 3.11 10.23 10.95
C PHE A 62 4.21 10.73 11.90
N LYS A 63 5.34 11.18 11.37
CA LYS A 63 6.46 11.69 12.17
C LYS A 63 6.09 12.95 12.95
N ALA A 64 5.30 13.85 12.35
CA ALA A 64 4.96 15.14 12.96
C ALA A 64 3.86 15.02 14.02
N VAL A 65 2.85 14.17 13.79
CA VAL A 65 1.62 14.17 14.61
C VAL A 65 1.51 12.92 15.49
N ILE A 66 1.79 11.76 14.93
CA ILE A 66 1.50 10.48 15.59
C ILE A 66 2.68 9.99 16.44
N ARG A 67 3.88 10.01 15.86
CA ARG A 67 5.10 9.51 16.53
C ARG A 67 5.39 10.18 17.87
N PRO A 68 5.24 11.52 18.05
CA PRO A 68 5.49 12.15 19.34
C PRO A 68 4.56 11.66 20.45
N ARG A 69 3.33 11.23 20.07
CA ARG A 69 2.31 10.75 21.02
C ARG A 69 2.46 9.28 21.39
N LEU A 70 3.14 8.50 20.55
CA LEU A 70 3.27 7.04 20.73
C LEU A 70 4.58 6.60 21.39
N GLY A 71 5.55 7.50 21.52
CA GLY A 71 6.88 7.16 22.03
C GLY A 71 7.71 6.29 21.08
N ALA A 72 8.82 5.73 21.57
CA ALA A 72 9.69 4.87 20.78
C ALA A 72 9.01 3.57 20.34
N PRO A 73 9.27 3.05 19.12
CA PRO A 73 8.74 1.76 18.68
C PRO A 73 9.37 0.62 19.49
N LYS A 74 8.56 -0.39 19.83
CA LYS A 74 9.02 -1.59 20.53
C LYS A 74 9.93 -2.44 19.65
N GLU A 75 9.64 -2.49 18.37
CA GLU A 75 10.37 -3.27 17.36
C GLU A 75 10.51 -2.46 16.08
N LEU A 76 11.57 -2.73 15.33
CA LEU A 76 11.81 -2.16 14.00
C LEU A 76 11.78 -3.27 12.96
N GLU A 77 11.15 -3.00 11.82
CA GLU A 77 10.97 -3.98 10.74
C GLU A 77 11.86 -3.71 9.53
N ASP A 78 12.05 -4.77 8.73
CA ASP A 78 12.70 -4.68 7.41
C ASP A 78 11.80 -3.86 6.47
N PRO A 79 12.31 -2.85 5.77
CA PRO A 79 11.54 -2.02 4.85
C PRO A 79 11.18 -2.71 3.52
N ARG A 80 11.81 -3.83 3.18
CA ARG A 80 11.63 -4.51 1.88
C ARG A 80 10.22 -5.06 1.65
N PRO A 81 9.61 -5.84 2.59
CA PRO A 81 8.25 -6.34 2.41
C PRO A 81 7.20 -5.22 2.26
N PRO A 82 7.15 -4.17 3.11
CA PRO A 82 6.25 -3.06 2.91
C PRO A 82 6.45 -2.33 1.58
N ARG A 83 7.70 -2.18 1.13
CA ARG A 83 8.00 -1.57 -0.17
C ARG A 83 7.46 -2.39 -1.34
N PHE A 84 7.58 -3.71 -1.27
CA PHE A 84 6.96 -4.61 -2.24
C PHE A 84 5.44 -4.46 -2.24
N ALA A 85 4.82 -4.38 -1.07
CA ALA A 85 3.37 -4.15 -0.94
C ALA A 85 2.94 -2.83 -1.63
N GLN A 86 3.74 -1.76 -1.53
CA GLN A 86 3.50 -0.50 -2.24
C GLN A 86 3.60 -0.66 -3.76
N GLN A 87 4.53 -1.47 -4.25
CA GLN A 87 4.65 -1.78 -5.69
C GLN A 87 3.43 -2.55 -6.20
N VAL A 88 2.93 -3.51 -5.43
CA VAL A 88 1.69 -4.24 -5.75
C VAL A 88 0.49 -3.28 -5.76
N GLY A 89 0.38 -2.40 -4.76
CA GLY A 89 -0.65 -1.36 -4.70
C GLY A 89 -0.61 -0.43 -5.92
N LEU A 90 0.58 -0.01 -6.34
CA LEU A 90 0.79 0.76 -7.57
C LEU A 90 0.25 -0.01 -8.79
N GLY A 91 0.56 -1.30 -8.92
CA GLY A 91 0.05 -2.15 -10.00
C GLY A 91 -1.48 -2.16 -10.06
N PHE A 92 -2.17 -2.31 -8.93
CA PHE A 92 -3.63 -2.27 -8.86
C PHE A 92 -4.19 -0.87 -9.17
N ALA A 93 -3.55 0.20 -8.72
CA ALA A 93 -3.97 1.55 -9.04
C ALA A 93 -3.85 1.85 -10.56
N LEU A 94 -2.77 1.38 -11.19
CA LEU A 94 -2.60 1.46 -12.64
C LEU A 94 -3.61 0.58 -13.38
N LEU A 95 -3.97 -0.59 -12.84
CA LEU A 95 -5.05 -1.42 -13.37
C LEU A 95 -6.40 -0.69 -13.34
N GLY A 96 -6.70 0.03 -12.25
CA GLY A 96 -7.89 0.88 -12.16
C GLY A 96 -7.92 1.96 -13.25
N LEU A 97 -6.79 2.60 -13.54
CA LEU A 97 -6.66 3.57 -14.65
C LEU A 97 -6.82 2.89 -16.02
N ALA A 98 -6.25 1.70 -16.20
CA ALA A 98 -6.44 0.91 -17.42
C ALA A 98 -7.92 0.55 -17.61
N GLY A 99 -8.63 0.20 -16.54
CA GLY A 99 -10.07 -0.04 -16.57
C GLY A 99 -10.86 1.18 -17.07
N PHE A 100 -10.45 2.38 -16.68
CA PHE A 100 -11.05 3.61 -17.20
C PHE A 100 -10.77 3.77 -18.72
N ALA A 101 -9.53 3.59 -19.14
CA ALA A 101 -9.13 3.70 -20.54
C ALA A 101 -9.80 2.66 -21.45
N LEU A 102 -10.06 1.45 -20.92
CA LEU A 102 -10.71 0.36 -21.63
C LEU A 102 -12.26 0.38 -21.51
N ASP A 103 -12.81 1.42 -20.91
CA ASP A 103 -14.24 1.56 -20.68
C ASP A 103 -14.85 0.45 -19.81
N SER A 104 -14.07 -0.14 -18.92
CA SER A 104 -14.47 -1.26 -18.06
C SER A 104 -14.65 -0.82 -16.61
N GLN A 105 -15.91 -0.56 -16.22
CA GLN A 105 -16.26 -0.29 -14.83
C GLN A 105 -15.87 -1.43 -13.89
N LEU A 106 -16.04 -2.67 -14.34
CA LEU A 106 -15.70 -3.85 -13.54
C LEU A 106 -14.23 -3.84 -13.11
N VAL A 107 -13.31 -3.54 -14.03
CA VAL A 107 -11.87 -3.49 -13.74
C VAL A 107 -11.57 -2.39 -12.73
N GLN A 108 -12.20 -1.21 -12.84
CA GLN A 108 -12.03 -0.13 -11.88
C GLN A 108 -12.49 -0.53 -10.47
N VAL A 109 -13.68 -1.12 -10.37
CA VAL A 109 -14.27 -1.56 -9.09
C VAL A 109 -13.44 -2.65 -8.45
N VAL A 110 -13.02 -3.66 -9.22
CA VAL A 110 -12.19 -4.77 -8.72
C VAL A 110 -10.84 -4.26 -8.24
N ALA A 111 -10.18 -3.40 -9.01
CA ALA A 111 -8.89 -2.81 -8.60
C ALA A 111 -9.00 -2.04 -7.26
N ALA A 112 -10.02 -1.18 -7.13
CA ALA A 112 -10.28 -0.44 -5.90
C ALA A 112 -10.60 -1.37 -4.71
N ALA A 113 -11.36 -2.44 -4.93
CA ALA A 113 -11.69 -3.43 -3.91
C ALA A 113 -10.42 -4.14 -3.37
N PHE A 114 -9.52 -4.54 -4.24
CA PHE A 114 -8.26 -5.18 -3.83
C PHE A 114 -7.36 -4.24 -3.03
N ILE A 115 -7.22 -2.99 -3.46
CA ILE A 115 -6.46 -1.97 -2.71
C ILE A 115 -7.09 -1.75 -1.34
N PHE A 116 -8.43 -1.60 -1.29
CA PHE A 116 -9.15 -1.42 -0.04
C PHE A 116 -8.94 -2.58 0.93
N LEU A 117 -9.16 -3.81 0.49
CA LEU A 117 -9.02 -5.00 1.33
C LEU A 117 -7.59 -5.14 1.87
N ALA A 118 -6.58 -4.97 1.02
CA ALA A 118 -5.19 -5.06 1.43
C ALA A 118 -4.81 -3.97 2.44
N ALA A 119 -5.22 -2.73 2.20
CA ALA A 119 -4.94 -1.61 3.08
C ALA A 119 -5.72 -1.72 4.41
N TRP A 120 -6.97 -2.12 4.36
CA TRP A 120 -7.81 -2.33 5.54
C TRP A 120 -7.27 -3.44 6.45
N LEU A 121 -6.92 -4.59 5.90
CA LEU A 121 -6.31 -5.69 6.65
C LEU A 121 -5.01 -5.26 7.33
N ASN A 122 -4.19 -4.51 6.63
CA ASN A 122 -2.94 -4.00 7.19
C ASN A 122 -3.18 -2.99 8.32
N SER A 123 -4.15 -2.08 8.16
CA SER A 123 -4.40 -1.03 9.15
C SER A 123 -5.08 -1.56 10.42
N VAL A 124 -6.04 -2.47 10.29
CA VAL A 124 -6.87 -2.96 11.40
C VAL A 124 -6.26 -4.19 12.07
N PHE A 125 -5.83 -5.17 11.27
CA PHE A 125 -5.36 -6.47 11.76
C PHE A 125 -3.84 -6.63 11.78
N ASP A 126 -3.10 -5.61 11.39
CA ASP A 126 -1.64 -5.70 11.23
C ASP A 126 -1.20 -6.80 10.25
N TYR A 127 -2.06 -7.10 9.29
CA TYR A 127 -1.86 -8.16 8.31
C TYR A 127 -1.59 -7.58 6.92
N CYS A 128 -0.31 -7.47 6.58
CA CYS A 128 0.13 -6.95 5.28
C CYS A 128 0.13 -8.08 4.22
N LEU A 129 -0.92 -8.13 3.37
CA LEU A 129 -1.01 -9.12 2.29
C LEU A 129 0.21 -9.09 1.35
N GLY A 130 0.63 -7.91 0.92
CA GLY A 130 1.81 -7.75 0.07
C GLY A 130 3.09 -8.24 0.74
N CYS A 131 3.22 -8.04 2.05
CA CYS A 131 4.36 -8.55 2.83
C CYS A 131 4.35 -10.09 2.87
N GLN A 132 3.19 -10.73 3.02
CA GLN A 132 3.05 -12.18 3.00
C GLN A 132 3.40 -12.75 1.61
N VAL A 133 2.91 -12.13 0.55
CA VAL A 133 3.27 -12.52 -0.82
C VAL A 133 4.77 -12.39 -1.05
N TYR A 134 5.39 -11.30 -0.60
CA TYR A 134 6.84 -11.12 -0.66
C TYR A 134 7.59 -12.27 0.02
N LEU A 135 7.19 -12.63 1.25
CA LEU A 135 7.81 -13.71 2.00
C LEU A 135 7.63 -15.07 1.33
N LEU A 136 6.46 -15.34 0.74
CA LEU A 136 6.20 -16.56 -0.03
C LEU A 136 7.09 -16.64 -1.27
N LEU A 137 7.19 -15.57 -2.04
CA LEU A 137 8.05 -15.49 -3.22
C LEU A 137 9.52 -15.67 -2.86
N LYS A 138 9.94 -15.10 -1.72
CA LYS A 138 11.30 -15.28 -1.20
C LYS A 138 11.57 -16.73 -0.82
N ARG A 139 10.63 -17.41 -0.17
CA ARG A 139 10.72 -18.85 0.16
C ARG A 139 10.79 -19.72 -1.09
N ALA A 140 10.06 -19.34 -2.15
CA ALA A 140 10.08 -20.02 -3.44
C ALA A 140 11.38 -19.79 -4.24
N GLY A 141 12.32 -18.96 -3.73
CA GLY A 141 13.61 -18.71 -4.35
C GLY A 141 13.63 -17.68 -5.47
N LEU A 142 12.52 -16.96 -5.69
CA LEU A 142 12.41 -15.95 -6.75
C LEU A 142 13.25 -14.68 -6.50
N PHE A 143 13.64 -14.40 -5.25
CA PHE A 143 14.46 -13.26 -4.86
C PHE A 143 15.87 -13.66 -4.40
N GLY A 144 16.52 -14.61 -5.06
CA GLY A 144 17.91 -14.98 -4.88
C GLY A 144 18.31 -15.47 -3.46
N LYS A 145 19.36 -16.29 -3.39
CA LYS A 145 19.86 -16.89 -2.13
C LYS A 145 20.57 -15.89 -1.18
N GLY A 146 20.78 -14.65 -1.61
CA GLY A 146 21.59 -13.67 -0.88
C GLY A 146 20.95 -13.03 0.35
N ASP A 147 19.64 -13.17 0.51
CA ASP A 147 18.85 -12.43 1.50
C ASP A 147 18.16 -13.35 2.53
N ARG A 148 18.87 -14.33 3.06
CA ARG A 148 18.34 -15.07 4.22
C ARG A 148 18.27 -14.12 5.39
N PRO A 149 17.10 -13.98 6.08
CA PRO A 149 17.08 -13.25 7.34
C PRO A 149 18.04 -13.92 8.31
N ALA A 150 18.82 -13.11 9.02
CA ALA A 150 19.83 -13.59 9.98
C ALA A 150 19.23 -14.31 11.20
N SER A 151 17.92 -14.42 11.28
CA SER A 151 17.17 -15.20 12.26
C SER A 151 16.09 -16.00 11.57
N ALA A 152 16.29 -17.26 11.52
CA ALA A 152 15.21 -18.18 11.20
C ALA A 152 14.28 -18.32 12.40
#